data_8596dc5954c223271a23a85b488b8798
#
_entry.id   8596dc5954c223271a23a85b488b8798
#
_cell.length_a   1.000
_cell.length_b   1.000
_cell.length_c   1.000
_cell.angle_alpha   90.00
_cell.angle_beta   90.00
_cell.angle_gamma   90.00
#
_symmetry.space_group_name_H-M   'P 1'
#
loop_
_entity.id
_entity.type
_entity.pdbx_description
1 polymer ?
#
loop_
_entity_poly.entity_id
_entity_poly.type
_entity_poly.pdbx_seq_one_letter_code
_entity_poly.pdbx_strand_id
1 'polypeptide(L)'
;MGGIFGYIISIIIFMTKQFNRDGRKRIPFWSYVTTKGKVKSAFAPYDPYFSFEKFEGQIISLIRMAIMSDHPENLASYCGGTLNPYFRDIIEMTYMQAMTVQDIHMEGSHLCMTLRTWWINYSEKNGRVNRCGDCIDVTLRRNVAYMEPPGFSITSVYCRNCGASFDSVRQRNCPYCGTVYHMENEGFIIERLELV
;
A
#
# COMPACT_ATOMS: atom_id res chain seq x y z
N MET A 1 20.16 -20.75 27.97
CA MET A 1 18.98 -20.22 27.28
C MET A 1 18.92 -18.68 27.17
N GLY A 2 20.02 -17.95 27.39
CA GLY A 2 20.05 -16.48 27.37
C GLY A 2 20.39 -15.79 26.04
N GLY A 3 20.90 -16.53 25.04
CA GLY A 3 21.47 -15.91 23.84
C GLY A 3 20.46 -15.34 22.84
N ILE A 4 19.35 -16.03 22.59
CA ILE A 4 18.37 -15.64 21.58
C ILE A 4 17.53 -14.44 22.05
N PHE A 5 17.13 -14.41 23.32
CA PHE A 5 16.41 -13.27 23.92
C PHE A 5 17.25 -11.99 23.94
N GLY A 6 18.56 -12.08 24.23
CA GLY A 6 19.47 -10.95 24.18
C GLY A 6 19.66 -10.38 22.79
N TYR A 7 19.70 -11.24 21.77
CA TYR A 7 19.84 -10.83 20.37
C TYR A 7 18.58 -10.12 19.85
N ILE A 8 17.40 -10.66 20.18
CA ILE A 8 16.11 -10.05 19.82
C ILE A 8 15.95 -8.67 20.48
N ILE A 9 16.29 -8.56 21.77
CA ILE A 9 16.25 -7.29 22.50
C ILE A 9 17.25 -6.28 21.91
N SER A 10 18.46 -6.72 21.50
CA SER A 10 19.46 -5.85 20.88
C SER A 10 19.00 -5.34 19.49
N ILE A 11 18.36 -6.18 18.69
CA ILE A 11 17.77 -5.77 17.40
C ILE A 11 16.63 -4.77 17.63
N ILE A 12 15.76 -5.01 18.61
CA ILE A 12 14.67 -4.11 18.97
C ILE A 12 15.22 -2.75 19.43
N ILE A 13 16.24 -2.75 20.29
CA ILE A 13 16.89 -1.53 20.79
C ILE A 13 17.62 -0.80 19.64
N PHE A 14 18.26 -1.52 18.72
CA PHE A 14 18.94 -0.93 17.58
C PHE A 14 17.94 -0.29 16.62
N MET A 15 16.85 -0.97 16.30
CA MET A 15 15.78 -0.43 15.45
C MET A 15 15.11 0.79 16.09
N THR A 16 14.81 0.74 17.39
CA THR A 16 14.22 1.88 18.13
C THR A 16 15.18 3.06 18.27
N LYS A 17 16.50 2.83 18.40
CA LYS A 17 17.51 3.91 18.45
C LYS A 17 17.74 4.58 17.09
N GLN A 18 17.74 3.85 16.00
CA GLN A 18 17.88 4.44 14.65
C GLN A 18 16.68 5.36 14.34
N PHE A 19 15.46 4.98 14.75
CA PHE A 19 14.26 5.80 14.54
C PHE A 19 14.16 7.01 15.49
N ASN A 20 14.75 6.92 16.67
CA ASN A 20 14.66 7.99 17.70
C ASN A 20 15.64 9.16 17.42
N ARG A 21 16.62 8.98 16.52
CA ARG A 21 17.65 9.98 16.25
C ARG A 21 17.15 11.19 15.47
N ASP A 22 16.01 11.04 14.78
CA ASP A 22 15.43 12.07 13.90
C ASP A 22 14.07 12.63 14.36
N GLY A 23 13.66 12.38 15.61
CA GLY A 23 12.40 12.90 16.17
C GLY A 23 11.12 12.27 15.61
N ARG A 24 11.19 11.07 15.00
CA ARG A 24 10.09 10.48 14.23
C ARG A 24 9.34 9.40 14.98
N LYS A 25 8.04 9.25 14.65
CA LYS A 25 7.06 8.36 15.29
C LYS A 25 7.57 6.92 15.36
N ARG A 26 7.57 6.35 16.58
CA ARG A 26 8.03 4.98 16.84
C ARG A 26 7.18 3.96 16.11
N ILE A 27 7.81 2.97 15.47
CA ILE A 27 7.13 1.76 15.01
C ILE A 27 6.71 0.96 16.24
N PRO A 28 5.42 0.73 16.47
CA PRO A 28 4.97 -0.07 17.60
C PRO A 28 5.28 -1.55 17.34
N PHE A 29 6.13 -2.16 18.14
CA PHE A 29 6.59 -3.55 17.93
C PHE A 29 5.44 -4.58 17.80
N TRP A 30 4.40 -4.44 18.61
CA TRP A 30 3.25 -5.35 18.57
C TRP A 30 2.26 -5.07 17.44
N SER A 31 2.36 -3.95 16.77
CA SER A 31 1.39 -3.50 15.77
C SER A 31 1.37 -4.37 14.51
N TYR A 32 2.52 -4.92 14.11
CA TYR A 32 2.59 -5.79 12.94
C TYR A 32 1.83 -7.11 13.15
N VAL A 33 2.01 -7.75 14.30
CA VAL A 33 1.32 -9.02 14.63
C VAL A 33 -0.20 -8.80 14.74
N THR A 34 -0.62 -7.73 15.40
CA THR A 34 -2.04 -7.37 15.53
C THR A 34 -2.65 -6.97 14.18
N THR A 35 -1.90 -6.29 13.32
CA THR A 35 -2.31 -5.94 11.96
C THR A 35 -2.57 -7.17 11.11
N LYS A 36 -1.63 -8.12 11.09
CA LYS A 36 -1.79 -9.37 10.37
C LYS A 36 -3.06 -10.12 10.80
N GLY A 37 -3.32 -10.20 12.10
CA GLY A 37 -4.53 -10.82 12.64
C GLY A 37 -5.81 -10.10 12.21
N LYS A 38 -5.87 -8.77 12.34
CA LYS A 38 -7.04 -7.95 11.94
C LYS A 38 -7.35 -8.07 10.46
N VAL A 39 -6.33 -7.94 9.60
CA VAL A 39 -6.50 -8.05 8.15
C VAL A 39 -6.95 -9.45 7.76
N LYS A 40 -6.33 -10.51 8.29
CA LYS A 40 -6.78 -11.88 8.04
C LYS A 40 -8.24 -12.10 8.45
N SER A 41 -8.64 -11.61 9.61
CA SER A 41 -10.03 -11.73 10.08
C SER A 41 -11.02 -10.99 9.18
N ALA A 42 -10.64 -9.83 8.64
CA ALA A 42 -11.47 -9.06 7.73
C ALA A 42 -11.69 -9.78 6.38
N PHE A 43 -10.68 -10.51 5.90
CA PHE A 43 -10.77 -11.26 4.64
C PHE A 43 -11.33 -12.67 4.78
N ALA A 44 -11.29 -13.28 5.96
CA ALA A 44 -11.68 -14.67 6.18
C ALA A 44 -13.07 -15.05 5.63
N PRO A 45 -14.10 -14.18 5.69
CA PRO A 45 -15.42 -14.50 5.12
C PRO A 45 -15.44 -14.55 3.58
N TYR A 46 -14.47 -13.91 2.91
CA TYR A 46 -14.46 -13.71 1.46
C TYR A 46 -13.35 -14.51 0.75
N ASP A 47 -12.23 -14.74 1.44
CA ASP A 47 -11.06 -15.44 0.90
C ASP A 47 -10.46 -16.38 1.96
N PRO A 48 -10.85 -17.66 1.96
CA PRO A 48 -10.30 -18.66 2.89
C PRO A 48 -8.78 -18.90 2.73
N TYR A 49 -8.23 -18.56 1.56
CA TYR A 49 -6.81 -18.75 1.24
C TYR A 49 -6.01 -17.44 1.30
N PHE A 50 -6.57 -16.42 1.94
CA PHE A 50 -5.94 -15.12 2.06
C PHE A 50 -4.52 -15.20 2.63
N SER A 51 -3.54 -14.66 1.87
CA SER A 51 -2.16 -14.51 2.32
C SER A 51 -1.87 -13.04 2.67
N PHE A 52 -1.52 -12.80 3.91
CA PHE A 52 -1.14 -11.47 4.37
C PHE A 52 0.13 -10.97 3.66
N GLU A 53 1.07 -11.85 3.37
CA GLU A 53 2.35 -11.54 2.72
C GLU A 53 2.11 -11.06 1.27
N LYS A 54 1.19 -11.71 0.55
CA LYS A 54 0.78 -11.27 -0.80
C LYS A 54 0.06 -9.94 -0.74
N PHE A 55 -0.87 -9.78 0.20
CA PHE A 55 -1.58 -8.53 0.46
C PHE A 55 -0.60 -7.39 0.75
N GLU A 56 0.31 -7.57 1.71
CA GLU A 56 1.32 -6.57 2.07
C GLU A 56 2.15 -6.17 0.85
N GLY A 57 2.69 -7.13 0.10
CA GLY A 57 3.46 -6.87 -1.12
C GLY A 57 2.66 -6.10 -2.17
N GLN A 58 1.38 -6.42 -2.35
CA GLN A 58 0.48 -5.71 -3.26
C GLN A 58 0.28 -4.26 -2.83
N ILE A 59 -0.03 -4.01 -1.55
CA ILE A 59 -0.26 -2.65 -1.04
C ILE A 59 1.01 -1.79 -1.15
N ILE A 60 2.16 -2.34 -0.79
CA ILE A 60 3.45 -1.65 -0.92
C ILE A 60 3.74 -1.28 -2.38
N SER A 61 3.44 -2.17 -3.32
CA SER A 61 3.60 -1.91 -4.75
C SER A 61 2.66 -0.81 -5.24
N LEU A 62 1.39 -0.81 -4.78
CA LEU A 62 0.42 0.23 -5.13
C LEU A 62 0.85 1.61 -4.60
N ILE A 63 1.31 1.70 -3.36
CA ILE A 63 1.81 2.95 -2.76
C ILE A 63 2.99 3.50 -3.57
N ARG A 64 3.98 2.64 -3.85
CA ARG A 64 5.15 3.04 -4.66
C ARG A 64 4.73 3.52 -6.04
N MET A 65 3.86 2.78 -6.71
CA MET A 65 3.39 3.12 -8.05
C MET A 65 2.66 4.48 -8.06
N ALA A 66 1.82 4.75 -7.07
CA ALA A 66 1.12 6.03 -6.97
C ALA A 66 2.08 7.20 -6.70
N ILE A 67 3.04 7.03 -5.77
CA ILE A 67 3.98 8.10 -5.40
C ILE A 67 5.03 8.36 -6.47
N MET A 68 5.53 7.31 -7.13
CA MET A 68 6.58 7.42 -8.14
C MET A 68 6.05 7.69 -9.56
N SER A 69 4.73 7.83 -9.72
CA SER A 69 4.12 8.17 -11.00
C SER A 69 4.12 9.69 -11.21
N ASP A 70 4.48 10.13 -12.42
CA ASP A 70 4.32 11.53 -12.83
C ASP A 70 2.84 11.95 -12.91
N HIS A 71 1.96 10.98 -13.19
CA HIS A 71 0.52 11.14 -13.38
C HIS A 71 -0.28 10.12 -12.58
N PRO A 72 -0.28 10.18 -11.23
CA PRO A 72 -0.99 9.20 -10.40
C PRO A 72 -2.51 9.18 -10.66
N GLU A 73 -3.07 10.30 -11.12
CA GLU A 73 -4.49 10.42 -11.51
C GLU A 73 -4.89 9.53 -12.68
N ASN A 74 -3.93 9.08 -13.50
CA ASN A 74 -4.18 8.17 -14.62
C ASN A 74 -4.15 6.69 -14.24
N LEU A 75 -3.65 6.37 -13.03
CA LEU A 75 -3.60 4.99 -12.56
C LEU A 75 -5.01 4.47 -12.26
N ALA A 76 -5.36 3.29 -12.79
CA ALA A 76 -6.64 2.64 -12.46
C ALA A 76 -6.75 2.27 -10.97
N SER A 77 -5.60 2.03 -10.33
CA SER A 77 -5.50 1.69 -8.90
C SER A 77 -5.45 2.89 -7.95
N TYR A 78 -5.56 4.12 -8.45
CA TYR A 78 -5.52 5.34 -7.63
C TYR A 78 -6.67 6.28 -7.97
N CYS A 79 -7.47 6.67 -6.98
CA CYS A 79 -8.53 7.66 -7.13
C CYS A 79 -8.50 8.79 -6.07
N GLY A 80 -7.36 8.94 -5.40
CA GLY A 80 -7.17 9.85 -4.26
C GLY A 80 -6.98 11.33 -4.60
N GLY A 81 -7.18 11.74 -5.85
CA GLY A 81 -6.98 13.13 -6.25
C GLY A 81 -5.50 13.54 -6.29
N THR A 82 -5.23 14.82 -6.05
CA THR A 82 -3.86 15.36 -6.12
C THR A 82 -3.03 14.90 -4.92
N LEU A 83 -1.87 14.30 -5.20
CA LEU A 83 -0.92 13.92 -4.16
C LEU A 83 -0.32 15.15 -3.45
N ASN A 84 0.08 14.96 -2.19
CA ASN A 84 0.86 15.95 -1.46
C ASN A 84 2.12 16.32 -2.28
N PRO A 85 2.41 17.62 -2.49
CA PRO A 85 3.58 18.05 -3.25
C PRO A 85 4.91 17.46 -2.77
N TYR A 86 5.02 17.14 -1.48
CA TYR A 86 6.19 16.48 -0.90
C TYR A 86 6.55 15.16 -1.62
N PHE A 87 5.56 14.40 -2.07
CA PHE A 87 5.80 13.12 -2.75
C PHE A 87 6.49 13.29 -4.12
N ARG A 88 6.37 14.46 -4.76
CA ARG A 88 7.01 14.74 -6.05
C ARG A 88 8.53 14.83 -5.98
N ASP A 89 9.06 15.18 -4.80
CA ASP A 89 10.50 15.32 -4.59
C ASP A 89 11.16 13.97 -4.23
N ILE A 90 10.37 12.89 -4.05
CA ILE A 90 10.88 11.56 -3.68
C ILE A 90 11.45 10.88 -4.91
N ILE A 91 12.72 10.52 -4.85
CA ILE A 91 13.44 9.79 -5.92
C ILE A 91 13.58 8.30 -5.62
N GLU A 92 13.51 7.91 -4.35
CA GLU A 92 13.57 6.52 -3.90
C GLU A 92 12.82 6.35 -2.59
N MET A 93 12.19 5.19 -2.41
CA MET A 93 11.50 4.84 -1.17
C MET A 93 11.69 3.37 -0.79
N THR A 94 12.02 3.13 0.46
CA THR A 94 12.23 1.81 1.05
C THR A 94 11.21 1.56 2.15
N TYR A 95 10.42 0.51 2.01
CA TYR A 95 9.46 0.07 3.03
C TYR A 95 10.19 -0.53 4.23
N MET A 96 9.80 -0.13 5.43
CA MET A 96 10.44 -0.52 6.69
C MET A 96 9.87 -1.81 7.29
N GLN A 97 9.12 -2.60 6.50
CA GLN A 97 8.44 -3.81 6.96
C GLN A 97 7.54 -3.55 8.20
N ALA A 98 6.93 -2.38 8.23
CA ALA A 98 6.05 -1.97 9.32
C ALA A 98 4.75 -1.39 8.76
N MET A 99 3.65 -2.02 9.18
CA MET A 99 2.29 -1.65 8.79
C MET A 99 1.36 -1.78 9.99
N THR A 100 0.45 -0.84 10.17
CA THR A 100 -0.60 -0.91 11.19
C THR A 100 -1.96 -0.59 10.63
N VAL A 101 -2.97 -1.32 11.08
CA VAL A 101 -4.36 -1.01 10.79
C VAL A 101 -4.80 0.16 11.67
N GLN A 102 -5.25 1.24 11.02
CA GLN A 102 -5.90 2.37 11.68
C GLN A 102 -7.41 2.17 11.71
N ASP A 103 -7.98 1.69 10.60
CA ASP A 103 -9.40 1.42 10.45
C ASP A 103 -9.66 0.27 9.48
N ILE A 104 -10.72 -0.50 9.71
CA ILE A 104 -11.30 -1.49 8.78
C ILE A 104 -12.81 -1.49 8.96
N HIS A 105 -13.53 -1.27 7.88
CA HIS A 105 -15.00 -1.34 7.86
C HIS A 105 -15.55 -1.76 6.50
N MET A 106 -16.82 -2.11 6.48
CA MET A 106 -17.56 -2.40 5.25
C MET A 106 -18.43 -1.22 4.83
N GLU A 107 -18.37 -0.86 3.55
CA GLU A 107 -19.23 0.12 2.93
C GLU A 107 -19.96 -0.55 1.75
N GLY A 108 -21.18 -1.03 2.01
CA GLY A 108 -21.89 -1.89 1.06
C GLY A 108 -21.12 -3.17 0.76
N SER A 109 -20.77 -3.41 -0.49
CA SER A 109 -19.93 -4.54 -0.93
C SER A 109 -18.44 -4.26 -0.89
N HIS A 110 -18.02 -3.08 -0.42
CA HIS A 110 -16.62 -2.68 -0.42
C HIS A 110 -16.02 -2.84 0.98
N LEU A 111 -14.89 -3.53 1.05
CA LEU A 111 -14.03 -3.53 2.22
C LEU A 111 -13.12 -2.31 2.12
N CYS A 112 -13.29 -1.39 3.05
CA CYS A 112 -12.50 -0.18 3.21
C CYS A 112 -11.52 -0.35 4.36
N MET A 113 -10.29 0.09 4.19
CA MET A 113 -9.30 0.04 5.26
C MET A 113 -8.31 1.19 5.16
N THR A 114 -7.90 1.70 6.32
CA THR A 114 -6.80 2.67 6.44
C THR A 114 -5.64 2.00 7.13
N LEU A 115 -4.51 1.98 6.45
CA LEU A 115 -3.26 1.39 6.93
C LEU A 115 -2.21 2.48 7.07
N ARG A 116 -1.48 2.48 8.17
CA ARG A 116 -0.29 3.29 8.35
C ARG A 116 0.94 2.47 8.02
N THR A 117 1.80 2.99 7.16
CA THR A 117 3.02 2.35 6.68
C THR A 117 4.24 3.24 6.96
N TRP A 118 5.40 2.62 7.24
CA TRP A 118 6.64 3.34 7.53
C TRP A 118 7.65 3.15 6.41
N TRP A 119 8.28 4.27 6.01
CA TRP A 119 9.17 4.35 4.88
C TRP A 119 10.46 5.10 5.20
N ILE A 120 11.53 4.75 4.52
CA ILE A 120 12.70 5.60 4.36
C ILE A 120 12.63 6.14 2.95
N ASN A 121 12.55 7.45 2.82
CA ASN A 121 12.48 8.14 1.55
C ASN A 121 13.76 8.92 1.30
N TYR A 122 14.17 8.96 0.05
CA TYR A 122 15.23 9.85 -0.43
C TYR A 122 14.58 10.87 -1.34
N SER A 123 14.78 12.14 -1.03
CA SER A 123 14.25 13.26 -1.83
C SER A 123 15.39 14.13 -2.32
N GLU A 124 15.27 14.64 -3.54
CA GLU A 124 16.23 15.61 -4.08
C GLU A 124 15.64 17.02 -3.99
N LYS A 125 16.39 17.93 -3.36
CA LYS A 125 16.02 19.34 -3.27
C LYS A 125 17.28 20.20 -3.43
N ASN A 126 17.25 21.10 -4.41
CA ASN A 126 18.38 22.01 -4.70
C ASN A 126 19.72 21.26 -4.94
N GLY A 127 19.68 20.14 -5.67
CA GLY A 127 20.86 19.31 -5.96
C GLY A 127 21.41 18.54 -4.75
N ARG A 128 20.65 18.48 -3.65
CA ARG A 128 21.02 17.70 -2.45
C ARG A 128 20.01 16.58 -2.21
N VAL A 129 20.55 15.37 -2.00
CA VAL A 129 19.74 14.23 -1.61
C VAL A 129 19.59 14.20 -0.09
N ASN A 130 18.35 14.22 0.37
CA ASN A 130 18.01 14.16 1.79
C ASN A 130 17.34 12.81 2.09
N ARG A 131 17.78 12.15 3.14
CA ARG A 131 17.16 10.93 3.65
C ARG A 131 16.14 11.29 4.72
N CYS A 132 14.90 10.89 4.50
CA CYS A 132 13.79 11.08 5.41
C CYS A 132 13.14 9.74 5.79
N GLY A 133 12.63 9.61 7.03
CA GLY A 133 11.75 8.52 7.43
C GLY A 133 10.35 9.07 7.57
N ASP A 134 9.39 8.50 6.89
CA ASP A 134 8.04 9.02 6.83
C ASP A 134 7.01 7.95 7.20
N CYS A 135 5.87 8.41 7.72
CA CYS A 135 4.69 7.59 7.90
C CYS A 135 3.68 8.00 6.84
N ILE A 136 3.14 7.02 6.13
CA ILE A 136 2.12 7.24 5.10
C ILE A 136 0.87 6.47 5.51
N ASP A 137 -0.24 7.18 5.66
CA ASP A 137 -1.55 6.57 5.78
C ASP A 137 -2.12 6.36 4.37
N VAL A 138 -2.49 5.12 4.09
CA VAL A 138 -3.14 4.73 2.85
C VAL A 138 -4.55 4.25 3.14
N THR A 139 -5.54 4.89 2.52
CA THR A 139 -6.92 4.43 2.51
C THR A 139 -7.16 3.63 1.25
N LEU A 140 -7.62 2.41 1.44
CA LEU A 140 -7.81 1.39 0.41
C LEU A 140 -9.27 0.98 0.33
N ARG A 141 -9.74 0.64 -0.87
CA ARG A 141 -11.04 0.03 -1.10
C ARG A 141 -10.92 -1.17 -2.04
N ARG A 142 -11.71 -2.21 -1.79
CA ARG A 142 -11.87 -3.37 -2.65
C ARG A 142 -13.30 -3.87 -2.60
N ASN A 143 -13.86 -4.20 -3.75
CA ASN A 143 -15.17 -4.84 -3.83
C ASN A 143 -15.03 -6.35 -3.55
N VAL A 144 -15.52 -6.79 -2.39
CA VAL A 144 -15.41 -8.20 -1.97
C VAL A 144 -16.45 -9.13 -2.61
N ALA A 145 -17.45 -8.57 -3.31
CA ALA A 145 -18.39 -9.37 -4.09
C ALA A 145 -17.75 -10.01 -5.34
N TYR A 146 -16.57 -9.51 -5.75
CA TYR A 146 -15.82 -9.98 -6.93
C TYR A 146 -14.48 -10.59 -6.54
N MET A 147 -14.39 -11.25 -5.39
CA MET A 147 -13.16 -11.94 -4.99
C MET A 147 -12.97 -13.20 -5.84
N GLU A 148 -12.23 -13.11 -6.92
CA GLU A 148 -11.83 -14.25 -7.75
C GLU A 148 -10.53 -14.91 -7.26
N PRO A 149 -10.31 -16.21 -7.60
CA PRO A 149 -9.10 -16.92 -7.22
C PRO A 149 -7.83 -16.34 -7.85
N PRO A 150 -6.63 -16.70 -7.35
CA PRO A 150 -5.36 -16.03 -7.64
C PRO A 150 -4.93 -16.17 -9.11
N GLY A 151 -4.71 -15.08 -9.76
CA GLY A 151 -4.26 -14.94 -11.17
C GLY A 151 -4.13 -13.49 -11.59
N PHE A 152 -4.39 -12.58 -10.67
CA PHE A 152 -4.45 -11.15 -10.90
C PHE A 152 -3.07 -10.53 -11.20
N SER A 153 -2.99 -9.77 -12.27
CA SER A 153 -1.87 -8.88 -12.58
C SER A 153 -2.29 -7.42 -12.36
N ILE A 154 -1.50 -6.66 -11.62
CA ILE A 154 -1.76 -5.23 -11.37
C ILE A 154 -1.56 -4.40 -12.65
N THR A 155 -0.73 -4.86 -13.55
CA THR A 155 -0.27 -4.07 -14.71
C THR A 155 -0.98 -4.41 -16.01
N SER A 156 -1.39 -5.66 -16.20
CA SER A 156 -2.07 -6.10 -17.44
C SER A 156 -3.42 -6.70 -17.12
N VAL A 157 -4.46 -6.09 -17.63
CA VAL A 157 -5.86 -6.48 -17.38
C VAL A 157 -6.62 -6.70 -18.69
N TYR A 158 -7.71 -7.44 -18.62
CA TYR A 158 -8.60 -7.68 -19.74
C TYR A 158 -9.87 -6.86 -19.62
N CYS A 159 -10.24 -6.16 -20.68
CA CYS A 159 -11.51 -5.45 -20.73
C CYS A 159 -12.67 -6.45 -20.76
N ARG A 160 -13.55 -6.40 -19.78
CA ARG A 160 -14.74 -7.28 -19.70
C ARG A 160 -15.75 -7.03 -20.82
N ASN A 161 -15.71 -5.85 -21.48
CA ASN A 161 -16.61 -5.51 -22.55
C ASN A 161 -16.14 -6.00 -23.92
N CYS A 162 -14.84 -5.82 -24.27
CA CYS A 162 -14.32 -6.16 -25.61
C CYS A 162 -13.24 -7.25 -25.59
N GLY A 163 -12.83 -7.76 -24.42
CA GLY A 163 -11.80 -8.80 -24.28
C GLY A 163 -10.36 -8.34 -24.54
N ALA A 164 -10.14 -7.09 -24.94
CA ALA A 164 -8.79 -6.60 -25.23
C ALA A 164 -7.97 -6.47 -23.94
N SER A 165 -6.69 -6.85 -24.01
CA SER A 165 -5.72 -6.62 -22.91
C SER A 165 -5.16 -5.21 -23.00
N PHE A 166 -4.97 -4.56 -21.85
CA PHE A 166 -4.36 -3.24 -21.77
C PHE A 166 -3.65 -3.02 -20.42
N ASP A 167 -2.83 -1.97 -20.35
CA ASP A 167 -2.06 -1.60 -19.16
C ASP A 167 -2.90 -0.71 -18.24
N SER A 168 -3.37 -1.27 -17.14
CA SER A 168 -4.15 -0.56 -16.10
C SER A 168 -3.33 0.44 -15.28
N VAL A 169 -2.01 0.41 -15.39
CA VAL A 169 -1.11 1.39 -14.75
C VAL A 169 -1.18 2.74 -15.46
N ARG A 170 -1.44 2.73 -16.77
CA ARG A 170 -1.42 3.94 -17.59
C ARG A 170 -2.78 4.53 -17.89
N GLN A 171 -3.85 3.73 -17.78
CA GLN A 171 -5.18 4.16 -18.23
C GLN A 171 -6.29 3.50 -17.43
N ARG A 172 -7.31 4.31 -17.10
CA ARG A 172 -8.54 3.86 -16.43
C ARG A 172 -9.59 3.33 -17.39
N ASN A 173 -9.49 3.71 -18.64
CA ASN A 173 -10.45 3.31 -19.67
C ASN A 173 -9.78 2.37 -20.65
N CYS A 174 -10.52 1.38 -21.12
CA CYS A 174 -10.05 0.52 -22.20
C CYS A 174 -9.73 1.37 -23.44
N PRO A 175 -8.49 1.35 -23.96
CA PRO A 175 -8.11 2.16 -25.13
C PRO A 175 -8.80 1.73 -26.42
N TYR A 176 -9.43 0.56 -26.45
CA TYR A 176 -10.07 0.00 -27.63
C TYR A 176 -11.57 0.27 -27.71
N CYS A 177 -12.27 0.26 -26.59
CA CYS A 177 -13.73 0.45 -26.58
C CYS A 177 -14.21 1.58 -25.65
N GLY A 178 -13.30 2.26 -24.93
CA GLY A 178 -13.64 3.38 -24.04
C GLY A 178 -14.30 3.00 -22.72
N THR A 179 -14.60 1.71 -22.50
CA THR A 179 -15.27 1.27 -21.26
C THR A 179 -14.38 1.54 -20.05
N VAL A 180 -14.97 2.13 -19.00
CA VAL A 180 -14.29 2.35 -17.72
C VAL A 180 -13.93 1.01 -17.09
N TYR A 181 -12.70 0.89 -16.61
CA TYR A 181 -12.22 -0.28 -15.90
C TYR A 181 -12.33 -0.07 -14.40
N HIS A 182 -13.08 -0.94 -13.75
CA HIS A 182 -13.33 -0.92 -12.31
C HIS A 182 -12.31 -1.78 -11.58
N MET A 183 -11.13 -1.21 -11.31
CA MET A 183 -10.02 -1.91 -10.66
C MET A 183 -10.37 -2.45 -9.28
N GLU A 184 -11.31 -1.81 -8.55
CA GLU A 184 -11.81 -2.26 -7.24
C GLU A 184 -12.46 -3.65 -7.26
N ASN A 185 -12.94 -4.10 -8.43
CA ASN A 185 -13.50 -5.44 -8.60
C ASN A 185 -12.42 -6.52 -8.75
N GLU A 186 -11.22 -6.13 -9.14
CA GLU A 186 -10.09 -7.05 -9.38
C GLU A 186 -9.07 -7.01 -8.24
N GLY A 187 -8.90 -5.86 -7.60
CA GLY A 187 -7.89 -5.65 -6.59
C GLY A 187 -8.20 -4.49 -5.65
N PHE A 188 -7.20 -4.02 -4.97
CA PHE A 188 -7.30 -2.80 -4.16
C PHE A 188 -7.10 -1.57 -5.02
N ILE A 189 -7.85 -0.53 -4.71
CA ILE A 189 -7.58 0.83 -5.16
C ILE A 189 -7.19 1.70 -3.98
N ILE A 190 -6.34 2.68 -4.23
CA ILE A 190 -5.98 3.70 -3.25
C ILE A 190 -6.97 4.87 -3.41
N GLU A 191 -7.71 5.16 -2.35
CA GLU A 191 -8.61 6.32 -2.28
C GLU A 191 -7.91 7.56 -1.74
N ARG A 192 -6.87 7.36 -0.90
CA ARG A 192 -6.15 8.46 -0.30
C ARG A 192 -4.76 8.04 0.14
N LEU A 193 -3.79 8.96 -0.04
CA LEU A 193 -2.44 8.87 0.51
C LEU A 193 -2.15 10.16 1.29
N GLU A 194 -1.82 10.02 2.56
CA GLU A 194 -1.55 11.13 3.46
C GLU A 194 -0.21 10.95 4.17
N LEU A 195 0.58 12.02 4.21
CA LEU A 195 1.77 12.09 5.04
C LEU A 195 1.35 12.41 6.47
N VAL A 196 1.85 11.63 7.45
CA VAL A 196 1.46 11.75 8.86
C VAL A 196 2.56 12.38 9.69
#